data_0a9a73a88d88692f5b36d09ba6146570
#
_entry.id   0a9a73a88d88692f5b36d09ba6146570
#
_cell.length_a   1.000
_cell.length_b   1.000
_cell.length_c   1.000
_cell.angle_alpha   90.00
_cell.angle_beta   90.00
_cell.angle_gamma   90.00
#
_symmetry.space_group_name_H-M   'P 1'
#
loop_
_entity.id
_entity.type
_entity.pdbx_description
1 polymer ?
#
loop_
_entity_poly.entity_id
_entity_poly.type
_entity_poly.pdbx_seq_one_letter_code
_entity_poly.pdbx_strand_id
1 'polypeptide(L)'
;MPSTVAAPVIRFAIEPADFDAFGGVCRVYVEWCRRGYGDMPWFVEEVFGHQSLDEELRNLGLQYGPPAGRTIIAITDKGVVGGGAWRKHSETACELKRLYVTEDARGLGLGRRLCEALIDSASAEGFETMQLDTADRLTEAIAMYASMGFAPIAPYRDYPERLMLHLIFMAKTL
;
A
#
# COMPACT_ATOMS: atom_id res chain seq x y z
N MET A 1 -26.49 -22.16 14.21
CA MET A 1 -26.66 -21.33 13.01
C MET A 1 -25.28 -20.82 12.61
N PRO A 2 -24.78 -21.12 11.46
CA PRO A 2 -23.54 -20.46 11.00
C PRO A 2 -23.84 -18.99 10.85
N SER A 3 -23.10 -18.14 11.57
CA SER A 3 -23.12 -16.69 11.38
C SER A 3 -22.68 -16.40 9.95
N THR A 4 -23.56 -15.90 9.14
CA THR A 4 -23.20 -15.48 7.77
C THR A 4 -22.33 -14.24 7.92
N VAL A 5 -20.99 -14.44 7.96
CA VAL A 5 -20.06 -13.32 7.95
C VAL A 5 -20.27 -12.61 6.62
N ALA A 6 -20.67 -11.36 6.68
CA ALA A 6 -20.89 -10.56 5.48
C ALA A 6 -19.58 -10.49 4.65
N ALA A 7 -19.72 -10.60 3.34
CA ALA A 7 -18.56 -10.51 2.44
C ALA A 7 -17.85 -9.17 2.63
N PRO A 8 -16.49 -9.14 2.63
CA PRO A 8 -15.74 -7.89 2.74
C PRO A 8 -16.08 -6.92 1.61
N VAL A 9 -16.32 -5.67 1.99
CA VAL A 9 -16.59 -4.56 1.05
C VAL A 9 -15.28 -3.85 0.73
N ILE A 10 -15.01 -3.62 -0.55
CA ILE A 10 -13.89 -2.80 -1.03
C ILE A 10 -14.47 -1.55 -1.69
N ARG A 11 -14.05 -0.39 -1.24
CA ARG A 11 -14.51 0.91 -1.76
C ARG A 11 -13.47 2.01 -1.60
N PHE A 12 -13.66 3.11 -2.29
CA PHE A 12 -12.86 4.32 -2.08
C PHE A 12 -13.06 4.88 -0.67
N ALA A 13 -11.97 5.41 -0.10
CA ALA A 13 -12.03 6.32 1.04
C ALA A 13 -12.51 7.70 0.54
N ILE A 14 -13.55 8.23 1.17
CA ILE A 14 -14.19 9.49 0.77
C ILE A 14 -14.22 10.46 1.94
N GLU A 15 -14.69 9.99 3.09
CA GLU A 15 -14.88 10.82 4.28
C GLU A 15 -13.59 10.89 5.12
N PRO A 16 -13.39 11.96 5.91
CA PRO A 16 -12.25 12.07 6.82
C PRO A 16 -12.06 10.83 7.70
N ALA A 17 -13.15 10.24 8.20
CA ALA A 17 -13.11 9.03 9.01
C ALA A 17 -12.54 7.81 8.27
N ASP A 18 -12.71 7.72 6.94
CA ASP A 18 -12.10 6.66 6.12
C ASP A 18 -10.57 6.78 6.11
N PHE A 19 -10.06 8.00 5.96
CA PHE A 19 -8.61 8.25 5.99
C PHE A 19 -8.03 8.03 7.39
N ASP A 20 -8.76 8.38 8.46
CA ASP A 20 -8.35 8.08 9.83
C ASP A 20 -8.27 6.57 10.07
N ALA A 21 -9.26 5.80 9.60
CA ALA A 21 -9.26 4.34 9.69
C ALA A 21 -8.12 3.72 8.87
N PHE A 22 -7.87 4.23 7.66
CA PHE A 22 -6.72 3.82 6.85
C PHE A 22 -5.39 4.15 7.53
N GLY A 23 -5.29 5.29 8.20
CA GLY A 23 -4.13 5.64 9.03
C GLY A 23 -3.88 4.63 10.15
N GLY A 24 -4.94 4.10 10.76
CA GLY A 24 -4.87 2.99 11.71
C GLY A 24 -4.26 1.72 11.09
N VAL A 25 -4.70 1.35 9.89
CA VAL A 25 -4.13 0.23 9.12
C VAL A 25 -2.64 0.46 8.81
N CYS A 26 -2.26 1.67 8.42
CA CYS A 26 -0.86 2.02 8.17
C CYS A 26 0.01 1.86 9.43
N ARG A 27 -0.48 2.25 10.60
CA ARG A 27 0.24 2.05 11.88
C ARG A 27 0.43 0.57 12.19
N VAL A 28 -0.60 -0.25 12.00
CA VAL A 28 -0.50 -1.71 12.17
C VAL A 28 0.52 -2.30 11.19
N TYR A 29 0.55 -1.82 9.96
CA TYR A 29 1.54 -2.23 8.96
C TYR A 29 2.97 -1.93 9.40
N VAL A 30 3.23 -0.74 9.92
CA VAL A 30 4.57 -0.38 10.42
C VAL A 30 5.01 -1.28 11.58
N GLU A 31 4.13 -1.55 12.52
CA GLU A 31 4.41 -2.47 13.63
C GLU A 31 4.67 -3.90 13.14
N TRP A 32 3.92 -4.34 12.14
CA TRP A 32 4.17 -5.63 11.50
C TRP A 32 5.55 -5.67 10.82
N CYS A 33 5.94 -4.61 10.12
CA CYS A 33 7.29 -4.48 9.56
C CYS A 33 8.37 -4.51 10.65
N ARG A 34 8.18 -3.81 11.77
CA ARG A 34 9.12 -3.83 12.91
C ARG A 34 9.34 -5.24 13.44
N ARG A 35 8.30 -6.04 13.55
CA ARG A 35 8.42 -7.45 13.96
C ARG A 35 9.17 -8.28 12.91
N GLY A 36 8.88 -8.10 11.64
CA GLY A 36 9.53 -8.82 10.54
C GLY A 36 11.01 -8.49 10.34
N TYR A 37 11.42 -7.28 10.74
CA TYR A 37 12.80 -6.80 10.68
C TYR A 37 13.44 -6.64 12.07
N GLY A 38 13.02 -7.47 13.05
CA GLY A 38 13.52 -7.37 14.42
C GLY A 38 15.04 -7.51 14.59
N ASP A 39 15.71 -8.19 13.67
CA ASP A 39 17.18 -8.29 13.56
C ASP A 39 17.84 -7.08 12.86
N MET A 40 17.03 -6.24 12.20
CA MET A 40 17.46 -5.01 11.50
C MET A 40 16.54 -3.84 11.84
N PRO A 41 16.37 -3.45 13.10
CA PRO A 41 15.41 -2.41 13.49
C PRO A 41 15.69 -1.06 12.83
N TRP A 42 16.96 -0.74 12.56
CA TRP A 42 17.37 0.46 11.86
C TRP A 42 16.74 0.60 10.47
N PHE A 43 16.48 -0.52 9.78
CA PHE A 43 15.95 -0.51 8.43
C PHE A 43 14.52 0.08 8.40
N VAL A 44 13.65 -0.40 9.29
CA VAL A 44 12.26 0.07 9.35
C VAL A 44 12.19 1.55 9.74
N GLU A 45 12.97 1.96 10.75
CA GLU A 45 13.01 3.36 11.20
C GLU A 45 13.53 4.30 10.10
N GLU A 46 14.54 3.88 9.35
CA GLU A 46 15.09 4.71 8.28
C GLU A 46 14.19 4.76 7.05
N VAL A 47 13.65 3.64 6.59
CA VAL A 47 12.81 3.64 5.39
C VAL A 47 11.55 4.46 5.60
N PHE A 48 10.90 4.33 6.74
CA PHE A 48 9.70 5.12 7.04
C PHE A 48 10.04 6.57 7.43
N GLY A 49 11.17 6.81 8.11
CA GLY A 49 11.67 8.16 8.38
C GLY A 49 11.99 8.90 7.09
N HIS A 50 12.66 8.25 6.15
CA HIS A 50 12.97 8.82 4.84
C HIS A 50 11.71 9.11 4.00
N GLN A 51 10.65 8.34 4.20
CA GLN A 51 9.35 8.53 3.58
C GLN A 51 8.46 9.54 4.32
N SER A 52 8.95 10.16 5.40
CA SER A 52 8.20 11.13 6.22
C SER A 52 6.84 10.61 6.68
N LEU A 53 6.81 9.37 7.17
CA LEU A 53 5.58 8.64 7.53
C LEU A 53 4.69 9.43 8.52
N ASP A 54 5.27 10.05 9.54
CA ASP A 54 4.49 10.78 10.54
C ASP A 54 3.76 11.99 9.95
N GLU A 55 4.37 12.68 8.99
CA GLU A 55 3.74 13.77 8.25
C GLU A 55 2.65 13.24 7.33
N GLU A 56 2.93 12.15 6.63
CA GLU A 56 1.99 11.46 5.75
C GLU A 56 0.74 11.03 6.52
N LEU A 57 0.88 10.39 7.68
CA LEU A 57 -0.25 9.91 8.48
C LEU A 57 -1.13 11.04 9.03
N ARG A 58 -0.59 12.25 9.20
CA ARG A 58 -1.37 13.43 9.58
C ARG A 58 -2.16 14.03 8.42
N ASN A 59 -1.79 13.72 7.19
CA ASN A 59 -2.30 14.37 5.99
C ASN A 59 -2.72 13.38 4.89
N LEU A 60 -3.19 12.18 5.25
CA LEU A 60 -3.53 11.12 4.29
C LEU A 60 -4.51 11.58 3.22
N GLY A 61 -5.55 12.31 3.59
CA GLY A 61 -6.53 12.83 2.63
C GLY A 61 -5.95 13.81 1.62
N LEU A 62 -4.94 14.59 2.00
CA LEU A 62 -4.24 15.50 1.09
C LEU A 62 -3.25 14.77 0.18
N GLN A 63 -2.60 13.73 0.68
CA GLN A 63 -1.58 12.99 -0.09
C GLN A 63 -2.16 11.90 -0.98
N TYR A 64 -3.21 11.23 -0.52
CA TYR A 64 -3.80 10.08 -1.18
C TYR A 64 -5.30 10.23 -1.49
N GLY A 65 -5.87 11.40 -1.25
CA GLY A 65 -7.20 11.77 -1.72
C GLY A 65 -7.15 12.56 -3.02
N PRO A 66 -8.31 12.78 -3.68
CA PRO A 66 -8.40 13.61 -4.87
C PRO A 66 -7.94 15.07 -4.62
N PRO A 67 -7.21 15.70 -5.55
CA PRO A 67 -6.79 15.21 -6.86
C PRO A 67 -5.44 14.48 -6.84
N ALA A 68 -4.73 14.45 -5.69
CA ALA A 68 -3.35 13.95 -5.58
C ALA A 68 -3.25 12.41 -5.74
N GLY A 69 -4.29 11.69 -5.37
CA GLY A 69 -4.32 10.24 -5.40
C GLY A 69 -5.70 9.66 -5.11
N ARG A 70 -5.73 8.35 -4.87
CA ARG A 70 -6.91 7.61 -4.40
C ARG A 70 -6.50 6.61 -3.33
N THR A 71 -7.34 6.48 -2.33
CA THR A 71 -7.24 5.45 -1.30
C THR A 71 -8.43 4.50 -1.43
N ILE A 72 -8.16 3.20 -1.32
CA ILE A 72 -9.17 2.15 -1.32
C ILE A 72 -9.04 1.38 -0.01
N ILE A 73 -10.16 1.10 0.64
CA ILE A 73 -10.23 0.41 1.93
C ILE A 73 -11.04 -0.87 1.82
N ALA A 74 -10.67 -1.87 2.60
CA ALA A 74 -11.41 -3.12 2.79
C ALA A 74 -12.06 -3.12 4.17
N ILE A 75 -13.38 -3.37 4.20
CA ILE A 75 -14.22 -3.28 5.38
C ILE A 75 -14.87 -4.64 5.62
N THR A 76 -14.84 -5.09 6.87
CA THR A 76 -15.56 -6.26 7.36
C THR A 76 -16.50 -5.83 8.50
N ASP A 77 -17.15 -6.79 9.15
CA ASP A 77 -17.88 -6.58 10.40
C ASP A 77 -17.00 -6.05 11.55
N LYS A 78 -15.69 -6.24 11.46
CA LYS A 78 -14.70 -5.71 12.41
C LYS A 78 -14.23 -4.28 12.10
N GLY A 79 -14.76 -3.64 11.05
CA GLY A 79 -14.34 -2.35 10.56
C GLY A 79 -13.34 -2.43 9.40
N VAL A 80 -12.50 -1.40 9.24
CA VAL A 80 -11.48 -1.34 8.17
C VAL A 80 -10.31 -2.26 8.55
N VAL A 81 -10.10 -3.30 7.73
CA VAL A 81 -9.09 -4.35 7.96
C VAL A 81 -7.97 -4.33 6.93
N GLY A 82 -8.01 -3.45 5.98
CA GLY A 82 -6.97 -3.32 4.97
C GLY A 82 -7.20 -2.09 4.12
N GLY A 83 -6.22 -1.75 3.32
CA GLY A 83 -6.28 -0.68 2.37
C GLY A 83 -5.00 -0.52 1.58
N GLY A 84 -5.03 0.43 0.70
CA GLY A 84 -3.89 0.85 -0.09
C GLY A 84 -4.22 2.14 -0.80
N ALA A 85 -3.22 2.78 -1.35
CA ALA A 85 -3.38 4.02 -2.06
C ALA A 85 -2.46 4.07 -3.28
N TRP A 86 -2.81 4.91 -4.23
CA TRP A 86 -1.85 5.41 -5.19
C TRP A 86 -1.82 6.93 -5.14
N ARG A 87 -0.68 7.50 -5.49
CA ARG A 87 -0.52 8.94 -5.68
C ARG A 87 0.14 9.23 -7.03
N LYS A 88 -0.15 10.41 -7.57
CA LYS A 88 0.51 10.89 -8.78
C LYS A 88 2.02 11.01 -8.54
N HIS A 89 2.81 10.46 -9.44
CA HIS A 89 4.26 10.58 -9.46
C HIS A 89 4.74 11.47 -10.60
N SER A 90 4.15 11.33 -11.78
CA SER A 90 4.37 12.17 -12.96
C SER A 90 3.05 12.32 -13.74
N GLU A 91 3.08 12.95 -14.90
CA GLU A 91 1.90 13.05 -15.75
C GLU A 91 1.36 11.69 -16.23
N THR A 92 2.24 10.71 -16.39
CA THR A 92 1.90 9.39 -16.93
C THR A 92 2.05 8.24 -15.93
N ALA A 93 2.65 8.48 -14.76
CA ALA A 93 2.92 7.46 -13.76
C ALA A 93 2.35 7.80 -12.40
N CYS A 94 1.79 6.79 -11.74
CA CYS A 94 1.40 6.83 -10.33
C CYS A 94 2.22 5.84 -9.50
N GLU A 95 2.23 6.04 -8.19
CA GLU A 95 2.97 5.22 -7.23
C GLU A 95 1.99 4.52 -6.29
N LEU A 96 2.02 3.18 -6.25
CA LEU A 96 1.29 2.36 -5.29
C LEU A 96 1.94 2.48 -3.90
N LYS A 97 1.16 2.79 -2.89
CA LYS A 97 1.61 3.01 -1.51
C LYS A 97 0.74 2.31 -0.49
N ARG A 98 1.35 1.86 0.59
CA ARG A 98 0.68 1.44 1.82
C ARG A 98 -0.34 0.32 1.65
N LEU A 99 -0.14 -0.59 0.67
CA LEU A 99 -1.00 -1.75 0.51
C LEU A 99 -0.75 -2.74 1.65
N TYR A 100 -1.75 -2.93 2.49
CA TYR A 100 -1.67 -3.85 3.62
C TYR A 100 -3.05 -4.37 4.03
N VAL A 101 -3.08 -5.62 4.49
CA VAL A 101 -4.24 -6.27 5.11
C VAL A 101 -3.82 -6.81 6.47
N THR A 102 -4.60 -6.52 7.50
CA THR A 102 -4.34 -6.98 8.88
C THR A 102 -4.26 -8.51 8.94
N GLU A 103 -3.44 -9.02 9.87
CA GLU A 103 -3.14 -10.45 9.93
C GLU A 103 -4.40 -11.32 10.11
N ASP A 104 -5.36 -10.84 10.90
CA ASP A 104 -6.63 -11.53 11.18
C ASP A 104 -7.63 -11.53 9.99
N ALA A 105 -7.38 -10.72 8.96
CA ALA A 105 -8.17 -10.66 7.73
C ALA A 105 -7.46 -11.27 6.50
N ARG A 106 -6.30 -11.89 6.71
CA ARG A 106 -5.58 -12.61 5.65
C ARG A 106 -6.32 -13.89 5.23
N GLY A 107 -5.95 -14.42 4.07
CA GLY A 107 -6.59 -15.61 3.51
C GLY A 107 -7.91 -15.36 2.77
N LEU A 108 -8.44 -14.12 2.80
CA LEU A 108 -9.68 -13.72 2.10
C LEU A 108 -9.41 -13.12 0.70
N GLY A 109 -8.17 -13.15 0.23
CA GLY A 109 -7.78 -12.57 -1.06
C GLY A 109 -7.85 -11.03 -1.13
N LEU A 110 -7.98 -10.37 0.02
CA LEU A 110 -8.19 -8.91 0.08
C LEU A 110 -7.01 -8.11 -0.47
N GLY A 111 -5.77 -8.56 -0.25
CA GLY A 111 -4.59 -7.87 -0.77
C GLY A 111 -4.60 -7.76 -2.29
N ARG A 112 -4.90 -8.87 -2.98
CA ARG A 112 -5.05 -8.90 -4.44
C ARG A 112 -6.20 -8.02 -4.91
N ARG A 113 -7.37 -8.15 -4.31
CA ARG A 113 -8.57 -7.37 -4.68
C ARG A 113 -8.36 -5.86 -4.49
N LEU A 114 -7.68 -5.46 -3.41
CA LEU A 114 -7.28 -4.06 -3.18
C LEU A 114 -6.31 -3.57 -4.27
N CYS A 115 -5.30 -4.37 -4.60
CA CYS A 115 -4.34 -4.02 -5.63
C CYS A 115 -4.99 -3.92 -7.02
N GLU A 116 -5.87 -4.85 -7.38
CA GLU A 116 -6.67 -4.79 -8.62
C GLU A 116 -7.50 -3.52 -8.70
N ALA A 117 -8.22 -3.19 -7.64
CA ALA A 117 -9.04 -1.98 -7.58
C ALA A 117 -8.20 -0.68 -7.69
N LEU A 118 -6.99 -0.67 -7.12
CA LEU A 118 -6.06 0.45 -7.25
C LEU A 118 -5.53 0.57 -8.69
N ILE A 119 -5.20 -0.55 -9.33
CA ILE A 119 -4.78 -0.60 -10.74
C ILE A 119 -5.88 -0.06 -11.64
N ASP A 120 -7.10 -0.57 -11.49
CA ASP A 120 -8.26 -0.14 -12.28
C ASP A 120 -8.54 1.35 -12.10
N SER A 121 -8.46 1.84 -10.85
CA SER A 121 -8.63 3.24 -10.52
C SER A 121 -7.58 4.13 -11.18
N ALA A 122 -6.31 3.74 -11.17
CA ALA A 122 -5.23 4.49 -11.79
C ALA A 122 -5.35 4.52 -13.32
N SER A 123 -5.71 3.38 -13.92
CA SER A 123 -5.97 3.29 -15.36
C SER A 123 -7.14 4.19 -15.78
N ALA A 124 -8.22 4.21 -15.00
CA ALA A 124 -9.38 5.08 -15.24
C ALA A 124 -9.06 6.58 -15.14
N GLU A 125 -8.06 6.95 -14.33
CA GLU A 125 -7.55 8.34 -14.23
C GLU A 125 -6.56 8.70 -15.36
N GLY A 126 -6.23 7.74 -16.24
CA GLY A 126 -5.39 7.97 -17.42
C GLY A 126 -3.90 7.77 -17.20
N PHE A 127 -3.47 7.16 -16.09
CA PHE A 127 -2.07 6.78 -15.92
C PHE A 127 -1.71 5.62 -16.84
N GLU A 128 -0.50 5.64 -17.36
CA GLU A 128 0.06 4.60 -18.24
C GLU A 128 0.88 3.57 -17.45
N THR A 129 1.39 3.98 -16.27
CA THR A 129 2.27 3.14 -15.46
C THR A 129 1.94 3.30 -13.99
N MET A 130 1.88 2.16 -13.28
CA MET A 130 1.92 2.12 -11.82
C MET A 130 3.26 1.55 -11.37
N GLN A 131 3.95 2.26 -10.50
CA GLN A 131 5.23 1.82 -9.92
C GLN A 131 5.14 1.72 -8.40
N LEU A 132 6.04 0.97 -7.81
CA LEU A 132 6.14 0.77 -6.37
C LEU A 132 7.57 0.48 -5.93
N ASP A 133 7.86 0.75 -4.68
CA ASP A 133 9.00 0.21 -3.96
C ASP A 133 8.51 -0.66 -2.80
N THR A 134 9.23 -1.72 -2.52
CA THR A 134 8.92 -2.67 -1.44
C THR A 134 10.20 -3.22 -0.84
N ALA A 135 10.10 -3.79 0.36
CA ALA A 135 11.25 -4.37 1.03
C ALA A 135 11.47 -5.84 0.60
N ASP A 136 12.74 -6.24 0.51
CA ASP A 136 13.18 -7.54 0.00
C ASP A 136 12.60 -8.76 0.75
N ARG A 137 12.31 -8.61 2.05
CA ARG A 137 11.71 -9.68 2.87
C ARG A 137 10.19 -9.82 2.72
N LEU A 138 9.53 -8.90 2.03
CA LEU A 138 8.09 -8.97 1.78
C LEU A 138 7.78 -9.89 0.60
N THR A 139 8.25 -11.12 0.68
CA THR A 139 8.26 -12.09 -0.42
C THR A 139 6.87 -12.43 -0.94
N GLU A 140 5.86 -12.50 -0.08
CA GLU A 140 4.47 -12.74 -0.49
C GLU A 140 3.91 -11.57 -1.30
N ALA A 141 4.17 -10.34 -0.87
CA ALA A 141 3.77 -9.14 -1.60
C ALA A 141 4.47 -9.06 -2.96
N ILE A 142 5.78 -9.30 -3.01
CA ILE A 142 6.57 -9.33 -4.25
C ILE A 142 6.01 -10.38 -5.22
N ALA A 143 5.73 -11.60 -4.75
CA ALA A 143 5.16 -12.66 -5.56
C ALA A 143 3.76 -12.29 -6.08
N MET A 144 2.93 -11.66 -5.26
CA MET A 144 1.62 -11.15 -5.67
C MET A 144 1.76 -10.11 -6.78
N TYR A 145 2.61 -9.10 -6.60
CA TYR A 145 2.85 -8.06 -7.62
C TYR A 145 3.34 -8.67 -8.94
N ALA A 146 4.31 -9.59 -8.88
CA ALA A 146 4.81 -10.28 -10.06
C ALA A 146 3.69 -11.03 -10.79
N SER A 147 2.83 -11.75 -10.05
CA SER A 147 1.68 -12.47 -10.62
C SER A 147 0.62 -11.56 -11.23
N MET A 148 0.63 -10.26 -10.89
CA MET A 148 -0.27 -9.23 -11.42
C MET A 148 0.36 -8.43 -12.56
N GLY A 149 1.57 -8.80 -13.01
CA GLY A 149 2.25 -8.20 -14.15
C GLY A 149 3.18 -7.05 -13.81
N PHE A 150 3.49 -6.83 -12.52
CA PHE A 150 4.60 -5.95 -12.15
C PHE A 150 5.93 -6.64 -12.43
N ALA A 151 6.86 -5.92 -13.02
CA ALA A 151 8.22 -6.38 -13.30
C ALA A 151 9.25 -5.49 -12.59
N PRO A 152 10.42 -6.04 -12.23
CA PRO A 152 11.50 -5.24 -11.65
C PRO A 152 11.92 -4.11 -12.59
N ILE A 153 12.19 -2.95 -12.01
CA ILE A 153 12.71 -1.75 -12.70
C ILE A 153 13.91 -1.19 -11.94
N ALA A 154 14.64 -0.29 -12.60
CA ALA A 154 15.64 0.53 -11.94
C ALA A 154 14.98 1.46 -10.89
N PRO A 155 15.68 1.81 -9.80
CA PRO A 155 15.18 2.75 -8.82
C PRO A 155 14.72 4.07 -9.44
N TYR A 156 13.53 4.53 -9.08
CA TYR A 156 12.99 5.83 -9.48
C TYR A 156 13.04 6.88 -8.35
N ARG A 157 13.62 6.50 -7.22
CA ARG A 157 13.79 7.33 -6.02
C ARG A 157 15.14 7.03 -5.39
N ASP A 158 15.79 8.08 -4.91
CA ASP A 158 17.05 7.95 -4.20
C ASP A 158 16.81 7.68 -2.71
N TYR A 159 17.45 6.64 -2.21
CA TYR A 159 17.57 6.31 -0.80
C TYR A 159 19.06 6.19 -0.43
N PRO A 160 19.42 6.31 0.87
CA PRO A 160 20.76 5.95 1.30
C PRO A 160 21.17 4.55 0.82
N GLU A 161 22.45 4.41 0.45
CA GLU A 161 22.97 3.18 -0.17
C GLU A 161 22.60 1.91 0.62
N ARG A 162 22.71 1.96 1.95
CA ARG A 162 22.36 0.81 2.79
C ARG A 162 20.90 0.41 2.74
N LEU A 163 19.98 1.36 2.51
CA LEU A 163 18.55 1.05 2.30
C LEU A 163 18.33 0.43 0.93
N MET A 164 19.02 0.92 -0.11
CA MET A 164 18.90 0.41 -1.48
C MET A 164 19.21 -1.08 -1.58
N LEU A 165 20.09 -1.62 -0.72
CA LEU A 165 20.41 -3.04 -0.68
C LEU A 165 19.21 -3.93 -0.29
N HIS A 166 18.18 -3.36 0.31
CA HIS A 166 16.99 -4.07 0.82
C HIS A 166 15.68 -3.61 0.17
N LEU A 167 15.76 -2.79 -0.87
CA LEU A 167 14.59 -2.30 -1.59
C LEU A 167 14.50 -2.90 -3.00
N ILE A 168 13.29 -3.22 -3.40
CA ILE A 168 12.94 -3.72 -4.71
C ILE A 168 11.97 -2.73 -5.35
N PHE A 169 12.26 -2.35 -6.59
CA PHE A 169 11.44 -1.43 -7.37
C PHE A 169 10.76 -2.21 -8.49
N MET A 170 9.47 -2.02 -8.64
CA MET A 170 8.67 -2.71 -9.64
C MET A 170 7.71 -1.74 -10.33
N ALA A 171 7.35 -2.04 -11.57
CA ALA A 171 6.34 -1.29 -12.30
C ALA A 171 5.48 -2.21 -13.18
N LYS A 172 4.29 -1.72 -13.47
CA LYS A 172 3.31 -2.34 -14.37
C LYS A 172 2.80 -1.29 -15.34
N THR A 173 2.72 -1.64 -16.63
CA THR A 173 1.94 -0.89 -17.62
C THR A 173 0.46 -1.11 -17.37
N LEU A 174 -0.31 -0.02 -17.32
CA LEU A 174 -1.75 -0.01 -17.07
C LEU A 174 -2.56 -0.14 -18.34
#